data_74a33bfb833d0703827c49946c9e3d86
#
_entry.id   74a33bfb833d0703827c49946c9e3d86
#
_cell.length_a   1.000
_cell.length_b   1.000
_cell.length_c   1.000
_cell.angle_alpha   90.00
_cell.angle_beta   90.00
_cell.angle_gamma   90.00
#
_symmetry.space_group_name_H-M   'P 1'
#
loop_
_entity.id
_entity.type
_entity.pdbx_description
1 polymer ?
#
loop_
_entity_poly.entity_id
_entity_poly.type
_entity_poly.pdbx_seq_one_letter_code
_entity_poly.pdbx_strand_id
1 'polypeptide(L)'
;MRVLIISDIHANFVALESVLADAGNGFDAVWCMGDLVGYGPNPNECVECVRTLPNLTCLTGNHDKAAINEIDITAFNLDARLAINWTQQTITPETREYLVSRPERVLHGNYTLVHASPRQPVWEYILDRHTARQNFAHFNTPYCLVGHTHIPIMFLESDGDVVECRPNYDEILAFESERLIINPGSVGQPRDGNLDAAYAILDTDNEHWEYRRAPYDVAETQRRMAEANLPTRLIARLQKGW
;
A
#
# COMPACT_ATOMS: atom_id res chain seq x y z
N MET A 1 11.66 7.95 -15.99
CA MET A 1 11.82 6.66 -15.29
C MET A 1 10.44 6.13 -14.94
N ARG A 2 10.16 4.87 -15.25
CA ARG A 2 8.88 4.25 -14.92
C ARG A 2 9.00 3.53 -13.58
N VAL A 3 8.09 3.83 -12.67
CA VAL A 3 8.08 3.30 -11.29
C VAL A 3 6.81 2.51 -11.06
N LEU A 4 6.94 1.26 -10.62
CA LEU A 4 5.82 0.48 -10.10
C LEU A 4 5.51 0.94 -8.67
N ILE A 5 4.29 1.40 -8.43
CA ILE A 5 3.81 1.85 -7.12
C ILE A 5 2.89 0.79 -6.53
N ILE A 6 3.28 0.22 -5.40
CA ILE A 6 2.52 -0.81 -4.67
C ILE A 6 2.35 -0.41 -3.20
N SER A 7 1.27 -0.83 -2.58
CA SER A 7 0.97 -0.56 -1.17
C SER A 7 0.12 -1.67 -0.57
N ASP A 8 0.18 -1.83 0.74
CA ASP A 8 -0.77 -2.65 1.49
C ASP A 8 -0.86 -4.08 0.92
N ILE A 9 0.30 -4.74 0.82
CA ILE A 9 0.46 -6.10 0.27
C ILE A 9 -0.15 -7.12 1.23
N HIS A 10 -0.02 -6.86 2.54
CA HIS A 10 -0.65 -7.64 3.59
C HIS A 10 -0.46 -9.14 3.45
N ALA A 11 0.78 -9.58 3.23
CA ALA A 11 1.14 -11.00 3.14
C ALA A 11 0.27 -11.80 2.13
N ASN A 12 -0.31 -11.14 1.12
CA ASN A 12 -1.05 -11.76 0.03
C ASN A 12 -0.12 -11.99 -1.17
N PHE A 13 0.65 -13.08 -1.11
CA PHE A 13 1.65 -13.37 -2.13
C PHE A 13 1.03 -13.65 -3.50
N VAL A 14 -0.16 -14.28 -3.52
CA VAL A 14 -0.89 -14.56 -4.77
C VAL A 14 -1.26 -13.28 -5.52
N ALA A 15 -1.72 -12.26 -4.78
CA ALA A 15 -2.01 -10.96 -5.36
C ALA A 15 -0.73 -10.21 -5.80
N LEU A 16 0.34 -10.28 -5.01
CA LEU A 16 1.62 -9.68 -5.37
C LEU A 16 2.20 -10.28 -6.66
N GLU A 17 2.20 -11.61 -6.78
CA GLU A 17 2.65 -12.29 -8.01
C GLU A 17 1.82 -11.85 -9.23
N SER A 18 0.50 -11.72 -9.08
CA SER A 18 -0.38 -11.27 -10.14
C SER A 18 -0.09 -9.83 -10.58
N VAL A 19 0.15 -8.92 -9.62
CA VAL A 19 0.56 -7.53 -9.92
C VAL A 19 1.89 -7.49 -10.67
N LEU A 20 2.89 -8.25 -10.21
CA LEU A 20 4.20 -8.30 -10.87
C LEU A 20 4.12 -8.90 -12.27
N ALA A 21 3.28 -9.91 -12.48
CA ALA A 21 3.04 -10.52 -13.79
C ALA A 21 2.34 -9.53 -14.75
N ASP A 22 1.34 -8.79 -14.27
CA ASP A 22 0.60 -7.80 -15.07
C ASP A 22 1.47 -6.57 -15.41
N ALA A 23 2.26 -6.08 -14.46
CA ALA A 23 3.21 -4.99 -14.69
C ALA A 23 4.35 -5.40 -15.66
N GLY A 24 4.68 -6.68 -15.70
CA GLY A 24 5.73 -7.24 -16.55
C GLY A 24 7.10 -6.63 -16.27
N ASN A 25 7.89 -6.44 -17.33
CA ASN A 25 9.21 -5.78 -17.26
C ASN A 25 9.13 -4.27 -17.57
N GLY A 26 7.94 -3.66 -17.42
CA GLY A 26 7.67 -2.29 -17.87
C GLY A 26 8.05 -1.19 -16.88
N PHE A 27 8.87 -1.48 -15.84
CA PHE A 27 9.29 -0.50 -14.83
C PHE A 27 10.79 -0.60 -14.52
N ASP A 28 11.36 0.54 -14.14
CA ASP A 28 12.79 0.69 -13.81
C ASP A 28 13.04 0.59 -12.30
N ALA A 29 12.03 0.93 -11.49
CA ALA A 29 12.10 1.00 -10.04
C ALA A 29 10.75 0.60 -9.40
N VAL A 30 10.79 0.31 -8.10
CA VAL A 30 9.59 0.00 -7.30
C VAL A 30 9.55 0.89 -6.06
N TRP A 31 8.40 1.54 -5.83
CA TRP A 31 8.11 2.23 -4.57
C TRP A 31 6.97 1.50 -3.86
N CYS A 32 7.29 0.91 -2.70
CA CYS A 32 6.34 0.21 -1.83
C CYS A 32 5.99 1.11 -0.63
N MET A 33 4.70 1.45 -0.51
CA MET A 33 4.22 2.38 0.53
C MET A 33 4.07 1.73 1.92
N GLY A 34 4.53 0.49 2.13
CA GLY A 34 4.46 -0.20 3.41
C GLY A 34 3.27 -1.17 3.52
N ASP A 35 3.10 -1.72 4.73
CA ASP A 35 2.19 -2.81 5.05
C ASP A 35 2.44 -4.05 4.15
N LEU A 36 3.71 -4.53 4.20
CA LEU A 36 4.08 -5.76 3.51
C LEU A 36 3.43 -6.97 4.14
N VAL A 37 3.28 -6.96 5.47
CA VAL A 37 2.79 -8.09 6.27
C VAL A 37 1.47 -7.77 6.98
N GLY A 38 0.97 -8.72 7.76
CA GLY A 38 -0.33 -8.63 8.42
C GLY A 38 -1.48 -9.13 7.54
N TYR A 39 -2.58 -9.51 8.15
CA TYR A 39 -3.79 -10.08 7.57
C TYR A 39 -3.60 -11.40 6.80
N GLY A 40 -2.74 -11.46 5.83
CA GLY A 40 -2.59 -12.58 4.89
C GLY A 40 -1.61 -13.67 5.34
N PRO A 41 -1.49 -14.77 4.55
CA PRO A 41 -0.84 -16.00 5.01
C PRO A 41 0.64 -16.13 4.64
N ASN A 42 1.20 -15.22 3.83
CA ASN A 42 2.53 -15.37 3.25
C ASN A 42 3.48 -14.20 3.59
N PRO A 43 3.74 -13.89 4.88
CA PRO A 43 4.52 -12.70 5.25
C PRO A 43 5.99 -12.78 4.78
N ASN A 44 6.62 -13.95 4.88
CA ASN A 44 8.03 -14.12 4.52
C ASN A 44 8.22 -14.07 3.01
N GLU A 45 7.36 -14.75 2.26
CA GLU A 45 7.39 -14.80 0.80
C GLU A 45 7.18 -13.40 0.19
N CYS A 46 6.27 -12.60 0.74
CA CYS A 46 6.06 -11.24 0.30
C CYS A 46 7.30 -10.36 0.53
N VAL A 47 7.88 -10.42 1.72
CA VAL A 47 9.09 -9.65 2.05
C VAL A 47 10.26 -10.10 1.17
N GLU A 48 10.47 -11.41 1.02
CA GLU A 48 11.54 -11.96 0.17
C GLU A 48 11.39 -11.53 -1.29
N CYS A 49 10.19 -11.57 -1.83
CA CYS A 49 9.91 -11.12 -3.20
C CYS A 49 10.17 -9.61 -3.33
N VAL A 50 9.60 -8.77 -2.46
CA VAL A 50 9.72 -7.32 -2.56
C VAL A 50 11.18 -6.85 -2.45
N ARG A 51 11.97 -7.43 -1.55
CA ARG A 51 13.38 -7.03 -1.37
C ARG A 51 14.28 -7.29 -2.57
N THR A 52 13.85 -8.13 -3.52
CA THR A 52 14.59 -8.43 -4.76
C THR A 52 14.22 -7.53 -5.94
N LEU A 53 13.20 -6.68 -5.79
CA LEU A 53 12.71 -5.81 -6.86
C LEU A 53 13.74 -4.70 -7.21
N PRO A 54 13.77 -4.26 -8.48
CA PRO A 54 14.78 -3.32 -8.94
C PRO A 54 14.60 -1.93 -8.31
N ASN A 55 15.72 -1.29 -7.95
CA ASN A 55 15.78 0.07 -7.41
C ASN A 55 14.68 0.37 -6.38
N LEU A 56 14.50 -0.58 -5.45
CA LEU A 56 13.43 -0.58 -4.47
C LEU A 56 13.56 0.56 -3.45
N THR A 57 12.49 1.31 -3.29
CA THR A 57 12.20 2.11 -2.08
C THR A 57 11.02 1.47 -1.37
N CYS A 58 11.20 1.08 -0.11
CA CYS A 58 10.16 0.42 0.68
C CYS A 58 10.03 1.11 2.03
N LEU A 59 8.82 1.53 2.35
CA LEU A 59 8.44 2.14 3.63
C LEU A 59 7.99 1.08 4.63
N THR A 60 7.88 1.47 5.91
CA THR A 60 7.18 0.71 6.94
C THR A 60 5.75 1.20 7.07
N GLY A 61 4.80 0.27 7.27
CA GLY A 61 3.42 0.58 7.64
C GLY A 61 3.11 0.22 9.09
N ASN A 62 1.87 0.46 9.52
CA ASN A 62 1.46 0.15 10.89
C ASN A 62 1.42 -1.36 11.16
N HIS A 63 1.06 -2.19 10.19
CA HIS A 63 1.11 -3.65 10.33
C HIS A 63 2.54 -4.18 10.37
N ASP A 64 3.46 -3.60 9.61
CA ASP A 64 4.88 -3.97 9.66
C ASP A 64 5.46 -3.67 11.04
N LYS A 65 5.22 -2.47 11.59
CA LYS A 65 5.65 -2.09 12.94
C LYS A 65 5.01 -2.95 14.03
N ALA A 66 3.73 -3.28 13.87
CA ALA A 66 3.04 -4.18 14.79
C ALA A 66 3.65 -5.60 14.78
N ALA A 67 4.00 -6.12 13.59
CA ALA A 67 4.61 -7.44 13.43
C ALA A 67 5.97 -7.58 14.12
N ILE A 68 6.70 -6.47 14.26
CA ILE A 68 8.01 -6.44 14.94
C ILE A 68 7.94 -5.94 16.40
N ASN A 69 6.74 -5.69 16.93
CA ASN A 69 6.46 -5.18 18.28
C ASN A 69 6.95 -3.74 18.53
N GLU A 70 7.00 -2.90 17.51
CA GLU A 70 7.35 -1.48 17.68
C GLU A 70 6.17 -0.59 18.05
N ILE A 71 4.93 -1.07 17.87
CA ILE A 71 3.70 -0.36 18.24
C ILE A 71 2.73 -1.27 19.01
N ASP A 72 1.92 -0.65 19.85
CA ASP A 72 0.90 -1.35 20.62
C ASP A 72 -0.25 -1.80 19.70
N ILE A 73 -0.53 -3.11 19.72
CA ILE A 73 -1.61 -3.70 18.92
C ILE A 73 -3.00 -3.48 19.49
N THR A 74 -3.14 -2.92 20.70
CA THR A 74 -4.46 -2.66 21.33
C THR A 74 -5.30 -1.66 20.55
N ALA A 75 -4.68 -0.78 19.75
CA ALA A 75 -5.35 0.14 18.84
C ALA A 75 -6.03 -0.55 17.64
N PHE A 76 -5.62 -1.78 17.32
CA PHE A 76 -6.21 -2.54 16.21
C PHE A 76 -7.51 -3.23 16.64
N ASN A 77 -8.43 -3.49 15.69
CA ASN A 77 -9.59 -4.34 15.94
C ASN A 77 -9.17 -5.80 16.22
N LEU A 78 -10.09 -6.59 16.75
CA LEU A 78 -9.81 -7.96 17.19
C LEU A 78 -9.23 -8.84 16.08
N ASP A 79 -9.81 -8.82 14.88
CA ASP A 79 -9.36 -9.66 13.76
C ASP A 79 -7.94 -9.28 13.32
N ALA A 80 -7.65 -7.98 13.28
CA ALA A 80 -6.31 -7.48 12.96
C ALA A 80 -5.29 -7.90 14.03
N ARG A 81 -5.64 -7.80 15.34
CA ARG A 81 -4.76 -8.26 16.43
C ARG A 81 -4.44 -9.75 16.35
N LEU A 82 -5.45 -10.58 16.05
CA LEU A 82 -5.25 -12.02 15.89
C LEU A 82 -4.31 -12.32 14.71
N ALA A 83 -4.51 -11.65 13.58
CA ALA A 83 -3.62 -11.81 12.42
C ALA A 83 -2.21 -11.29 12.70
N ILE A 84 -2.05 -10.16 13.39
CA ILE A 84 -0.74 -9.64 13.80
C ILE A 84 -0.02 -10.61 14.74
N ASN A 85 -0.70 -11.16 15.75
CA ASN A 85 -0.11 -12.14 16.65
C ASN A 85 0.36 -13.40 15.89
N TRP A 86 -0.40 -13.85 14.91
CA TRP A 86 0.02 -14.94 14.03
C TRP A 86 1.25 -14.55 13.20
N THR A 87 1.25 -13.36 12.61
CA THR A 87 2.38 -12.82 11.83
C THR A 87 3.64 -12.76 12.68
N GLN A 88 3.56 -12.25 13.93
CA GLN A 88 4.70 -12.16 14.87
C GLN A 88 5.36 -13.50 15.16
N GLN A 89 4.56 -14.60 15.17
CA GLN A 89 5.03 -15.96 15.38
C GLN A 89 5.57 -16.64 14.12
N THR A 90 5.18 -16.12 12.94
CA THR A 90 5.45 -16.74 11.65
C THR A 90 6.65 -16.12 10.93
N ILE A 91 6.89 -14.81 11.11
CA ILE A 91 7.99 -14.12 10.44
C ILE A 91 9.35 -14.64 10.88
N THR A 92 10.22 -14.86 9.90
CA THR A 92 11.60 -15.29 10.16
C THR A 92 12.45 -14.15 10.75
N PRO A 93 13.62 -14.45 11.36
CA PRO A 93 14.55 -13.41 11.80
C PRO A 93 14.96 -12.45 10.66
N GLU A 94 15.17 -12.95 9.45
CA GLU A 94 15.55 -12.18 8.27
C GLU A 94 14.43 -11.22 7.84
N THR A 95 13.17 -11.70 7.84
CA THR A 95 11.99 -10.87 7.60
C THR A 95 11.87 -9.77 8.65
N ARG A 96 12.05 -10.11 9.93
CA ARG A 96 12.03 -9.14 11.04
C ARG A 96 13.11 -8.07 10.87
N GLU A 97 14.35 -8.45 10.61
CA GLU A 97 15.48 -7.55 10.38
C GLU A 97 15.20 -6.60 9.21
N TYR A 98 14.64 -7.12 8.12
CA TYR A 98 14.23 -6.30 6.98
C TYR A 98 13.20 -5.25 7.38
N LEU A 99 12.12 -5.63 8.07
CA LEU A 99 11.05 -4.70 8.48
C LEU A 99 11.56 -3.61 9.43
N VAL A 100 12.42 -3.96 10.40
CA VAL A 100 13.03 -2.99 11.35
C VAL A 100 13.79 -1.87 10.62
N SER A 101 14.41 -2.17 9.49
CA SER A 101 15.24 -1.21 8.74
C SER A 101 14.45 -0.30 7.78
N ARG A 102 13.11 -0.40 7.73
CA ARG A 102 12.32 0.42 6.80
C ARG A 102 12.01 1.80 7.36
N PRO A 103 12.18 2.86 6.53
CA PRO A 103 11.87 4.23 6.94
C PRO A 103 10.35 4.47 6.95
N GLU A 104 9.89 5.43 7.76
CA GLU A 104 8.50 5.92 7.75
C GLU A 104 8.23 6.93 6.64
N ARG A 105 9.26 7.63 6.17
CA ARG A 105 9.17 8.70 5.17
C ARG A 105 10.40 8.71 4.29
N VAL A 106 10.22 8.91 2.99
CA VAL A 106 11.27 9.10 2.00
C VAL A 106 10.93 10.27 1.08
N LEU A 107 11.96 10.97 0.61
CA LEU A 107 11.84 12.01 -0.42
C LEU A 107 12.57 11.55 -1.68
N HIS A 108 11.88 11.57 -2.81
CA HIS A 108 12.43 11.30 -4.13
C HIS A 108 12.08 12.46 -5.08
N GLY A 109 12.99 13.43 -5.23
CA GLY A 109 12.75 14.58 -6.09
C GLY A 109 11.45 15.32 -5.73
N ASN A 110 10.48 15.30 -6.62
CA ASN A 110 9.18 15.93 -6.46
C ASN A 110 8.19 15.13 -5.60
N TYR A 111 8.59 13.98 -5.04
CA TYR A 111 7.70 13.05 -4.36
C TYR A 111 8.05 12.89 -2.88
N THR A 112 7.06 13.08 -2.02
CA THR A 112 7.09 12.62 -0.62
C THR A 112 6.38 11.27 -0.54
N LEU A 113 7.02 10.28 0.05
CA LEU A 113 6.47 8.94 0.24
C LEU A 113 6.25 8.71 1.73
N VAL A 114 5.04 8.33 2.14
CA VAL A 114 4.68 7.93 3.51
C VAL A 114 3.64 6.83 3.44
N HIS A 115 3.56 5.96 4.46
CA HIS A 115 2.55 4.92 4.44
C HIS A 115 1.13 5.47 4.63
N ALA A 116 0.87 6.21 5.72
CA ALA A 116 -0.47 6.66 6.08
C ALA A 116 -0.73 8.13 5.69
N SER A 117 -0.06 9.07 6.35
CA SER A 117 -0.19 10.49 6.02
C SER A 117 1.09 11.27 6.31
N PRO A 118 1.35 12.41 5.63
CA PRO A 118 2.51 13.25 5.95
C PRO A 118 2.53 13.77 7.38
N ARG A 119 1.36 13.97 8.01
CA ARG A 119 1.21 14.43 9.40
C ARG A 119 1.45 13.32 10.42
N GLN A 120 0.98 12.11 10.13
CA GLN A 120 1.14 10.91 10.97
C GLN A 120 1.49 9.71 10.08
N PRO A 121 2.78 9.46 9.80
CA PRO A 121 3.22 8.56 8.73
C PRO A 121 2.71 7.13 8.78
N VAL A 122 2.31 6.64 9.95
CA VAL A 122 1.92 5.22 10.14
C VAL A 122 0.44 5.01 10.53
N TRP A 123 -0.33 6.08 10.90
CA TRP A 123 -1.63 5.87 11.53
C TRP A 123 -2.81 6.62 10.93
N GLU A 124 -2.62 7.78 10.37
CA GLU A 124 -3.73 8.62 9.96
C GLU A 124 -4.32 8.19 8.62
N TYR A 125 -5.63 7.92 8.59
CA TYR A 125 -6.37 7.67 7.36
C TYR A 125 -6.71 8.98 6.65
N ILE A 126 -6.34 9.10 5.37
CA ILE A 126 -6.81 10.20 4.50
C ILE A 126 -7.98 9.67 3.66
N LEU A 127 -9.19 9.81 4.18
CA LEU A 127 -10.42 9.30 3.57
C LEU A 127 -11.30 10.39 2.97
N ASP A 128 -11.02 11.66 3.25
CA ASP A 128 -11.85 12.78 2.87
C ASP A 128 -11.03 14.05 2.61
N ARG A 129 -11.67 15.01 1.94
CA ARG A 129 -11.06 16.30 1.59
C ARG A 129 -10.61 17.14 2.78
N HIS A 130 -11.29 17.03 3.92
CA HIS A 130 -10.93 17.79 5.12
C HIS A 130 -9.59 17.29 5.68
N THR A 131 -9.43 15.97 5.83
CA THR A 131 -8.19 15.35 6.28
C THR A 131 -7.06 15.59 5.28
N ALA A 132 -7.33 15.47 3.97
CA ALA A 132 -6.36 15.78 2.92
C ALA A 132 -5.86 17.22 3.01
N ARG A 133 -6.77 18.21 3.16
CA ARG A 133 -6.43 19.64 3.32
C ARG A 133 -5.47 19.88 4.48
N GLN A 134 -5.70 19.23 5.63
CA GLN A 134 -4.81 19.37 6.79
C GLN A 134 -3.41 18.79 6.50
N ASN A 135 -3.32 17.78 5.65
CA ASN A 135 -2.08 17.11 5.33
C ASN A 135 -1.22 17.84 4.29
N PHE A 136 -1.80 18.67 3.43
CA PHE A 136 -1.03 19.49 2.49
C PHE A 136 -0.04 20.45 3.18
N ALA A 137 -0.28 20.84 4.42
CA ALA A 137 0.65 21.66 5.21
C ALA A 137 1.88 20.88 5.76
N HIS A 138 1.92 19.54 5.61
CA HIS A 138 2.93 18.67 6.23
C HIS A 138 3.95 18.09 5.25
N PHE A 139 3.94 18.52 4.00
CA PHE A 139 4.97 18.19 3.00
C PHE A 139 5.17 19.39 2.05
N ASN A 140 6.37 19.49 1.43
CA ASN A 140 6.74 20.62 0.59
C ASN A 140 6.97 20.24 -0.87
N THR A 141 6.95 18.95 -1.22
CA THR A 141 7.03 18.47 -2.59
C THR A 141 5.70 18.70 -3.32
N PRO A 142 5.68 18.75 -4.65
CA PRO A 142 4.42 18.77 -5.40
C PRO A 142 3.52 17.57 -5.08
N TYR A 143 4.09 16.38 -4.96
CA TYR A 143 3.33 15.13 -4.86
C TYR A 143 3.61 14.38 -3.57
N CYS A 144 2.57 13.83 -2.94
CA CYS A 144 2.67 12.94 -1.79
C CYS A 144 1.96 11.62 -2.09
N LEU A 145 2.72 10.50 -2.07
CA LEU A 145 2.16 9.16 -2.22
C LEU A 145 1.88 8.56 -0.85
N VAL A 146 0.68 7.99 -0.70
CA VAL A 146 0.20 7.37 0.53
C VAL A 146 -0.41 5.99 0.26
N GLY A 147 -0.68 5.20 1.30
CA GLY A 147 -1.37 3.92 1.26
C GLY A 147 -2.44 3.84 2.35
N HIS A 148 -2.40 2.78 3.19
CA HIS A 148 -3.11 2.60 4.45
C HIS A 148 -4.65 2.50 4.37
N THR A 149 -5.31 3.32 3.54
CA THR A 149 -6.77 3.27 3.38
C THR A 149 -7.22 2.09 2.54
N HIS A 150 -6.36 1.54 1.70
CA HIS A 150 -6.62 0.53 0.67
C HIS A 150 -7.61 0.98 -0.42
N ILE A 151 -7.84 2.27 -0.52
CA ILE A 151 -8.78 2.88 -1.49
C ILE A 151 -7.96 3.71 -2.46
N PRO A 152 -7.94 3.36 -3.76
CA PRO A 152 -7.27 4.19 -4.75
C PRO A 152 -8.03 5.51 -4.90
N ILE A 153 -7.32 6.63 -4.71
CA ILE A 153 -7.89 7.97 -4.67
C ILE A 153 -6.80 9.03 -4.87
N MET A 154 -7.18 10.17 -5.39
CA MET A 154 -6.34 11.35 -5.49
C MET A 154 -7.05 12.56 -4.88
N PHE A 155 -6.30 13.37 -4.15
CA PHE A 155 -6.73 14.67 -3.66
C PHE A 155 -5.86 15.75 -4.30
N LEU A 156 -6.52 16.71 -4.94
CA LEU A 156 -5.92 17.84 -5.64
C LEU A 156 -6.10 19.11 -4.81
N GLU A 157 -5.01 19.81 -4.49
CA GLU A 157 -5.08 21.16 -3.88
C GLU A 157 -5.16 22.20 -5.00
N SER A 158 -6.29 22.91 -5.09
CA SER A 158 -6.54 23.94 -6.10
C SER A 158 -7.22 25.15 -5.47
N ASP A 159 -6.67 26.35 -5.66
CA ASP A 159 -7.23 27.62 -5.20
C ASP A 159 -7.66 27.66 -3.73
N GLY A 160 -6.93 26.96 -2.85
CA GLY A 160 -7.21 26.89 -1.41
C GLY A 160 -8.35 25.92 -1.02
N ASP A 161 -8.86 25.16 -1.99
CA ASP A 161 -9.77 24.03 -1.75
C ASP A 161 -9.09 22.70 -2.08
N VAL A 162 -9.75 21.60 -1.74
CA VAL A 162 -9.29 20.25 -2.07
C VAL A 162 -10.38 19.53 -2.85
N VAL A 163 -10.02 19.03 -4.03
CA VAL A 163 -10.88 18.23 -4.89
C VAL A 163 -10.52 16.75 -4.74
N GLU A 164 -11.53 15.90 -4.54
CA GLU A 164 -11.40 14.46 -4.54
C GLU A 164 -11.60 13.94 -5.96
N CYS A 165 -10.63 13.18 -6.48
CA CYS A 165 -10.67 12.56 -7.79
C CYS A 165 -10.64 11.03 -7.64
N ARG A 166 -11.63 10.35 -8.21
CA ARG A 166 -11.68 8.89 -8.27
C ARG A 166 -10.82 8.37 -9.42
N PRO A 167 -10.23 7.17 -9.31
CA PRO A 167 -9.45 6.58 -10.38
C PRO A 167 -10.28 6.41 -11.65
N ASN A 168 -9.68 6.77 -12.79
CA ASN A 168 -10.09 6.31 -14.10
C ASN A 168 -9.02 5.32 -14.59
N TYR A 169 -9.39 4.07 -14.80
CA TYR A 169 -8.48 2.99 -15.19
C TYR A 169 -8.18 2.96 -16.70
N ASP A 170 -8.95 3.72 -17.48
CA ASP A 170 -8.81 3.81 -18.94
C ASP A 170 -7.95 5.00 -19.39
N GLU A 171 -7.43 5.79 -18.42
CA GLU A 171 -6.72 7.03 -18.71
C GLU A 171 -5.37 7.10 -18.02
N ILE A 172 -4.41 7.68 -18.72
CA ILE A 172 -3.14 8.15 -18.14
C ILE A 172 -3.36 9.60 -17.69
N LEU A 173 -3.22 9.85 -16.39
CA LEU A 173 -3.35 11.18 -15.81
C LEU A 173 -2.00 11.89 -15.90
N ALA A 174 -1.95 13.03 -16.59
CA ALA A 174 -0.82 13.94 -16.50
C ALA A 174 -0.96 14.79 -15.22
N PHE A 175 0.10 14.89 -14.44
CA PHE A 175 0.16 15.82 -13.34
C PHE A 175 0.44 17.22 -13.89
N GLU A 176 -0.53 18.10 -13.76
CA GLU A 176 -0.35 19.52 -14.01
C GLU A 176 0.26 20.16 -12.75
N SER A 177 0.55 21.44 -12.76
CA SER A 177 1.32 22.14 -11.70
C SER A 177 0.69 22.21 -10.31
N GLU A 178 -0.33 21.41 -10.04
CA GLU A 178 -1.02 21.35 -8.74
C GLU A 178 -0.32 20.40 -7.76
N ARG A 179 -0.66 20.56 -6.48
CA ARG A 179 -0.19 19.64 -5.44
C ARG A 179 -1.18 18.51 -5.24
N LEU A 180 -0.63 17.31 -5.14
CA LEU A 180 -1.43 16.08 -5.06
C LEU A 180 -1.09 15.23 -3.84
N ILE A 181 -2.11 14.61 -3.23
CA ILE A 181 -1.98 13.44 -2.38
C ILE A 181 -2.60 12.27 -3.14
N ILE A 182 -1.85 11.17 -3.31
CA ILE A 182 -2.24 10.08 -4.20
C ILE A 182 -2.09 8.74 -3.49
N ASN A 183 -3.13 7.90 -3.56
CA ASN A 183 -3.14 6.54 -3.04
C ASN A 183 -3.33 5.56 -4.20
N PRO A 184 -2.43 4.56 -4.41
CA PRO A 184 -2.57 3.57 -5.46
C PRO A 184 -3.64 2.52 -5.17
N GLY A 185 -4.16 2.45 -3.93
CA GLY A 185 -4.98 1.37 -3.43
C GLY A 185 -4.13 0.27 -2.77
N SER A 186 -4.67 -0.92 -2.64
CA SER A 186 -4.04 -2.06 -1.98
C SER A 186 -3.83 -3.24 -2.93
N VAL A 187 -2.64 -3.83 -2.88
CA VAL A 187 -2.35 -5.09 -3.58
C VAL A 187 -3.09 -6.25 -2.90
N GLY A 188 -2.97 -6.37 -1.58
CA GLY A 188 -3.39 -7.58 -0.86
C GLY A 188 -4.81 -7.57 -0.31
N GLN A 189 -5.40 -6.40 -0.08
CA GLN A 189 -6.73 -6.28 0.55
C GLN A 189 -7.46 -5.01 0.11
N PRO A 190 -7.88 -4.88 -1.15
CA PRO A 190 -8.67 -3.74 -1.63
C PRO A 190 -9.94 -3.50 -0.81
N ARG A 191 -10.33 -2.22 -0.63
CA ARG A 191 -11.49 -1.79 0.18
C ARG A 191 -12.42 -0.82 -0.55
N ASP A 192 -12.43 -0.86 -1.86
CA ASP A 192 -13.24 0.01 -2.71
C ASP A 192 -14.36 -0.74 -3.48
N GLY A 193 -14.66 -1.98 -3.05
CA GLY A 193 -15.67 -2.83 -3.66
C GLY A 193 -15.19 -3.62 -4.87
N ASN A 194 -13.91 -3.47 -5.27
CA ASN A 194 -13.28 -4.28 -6.30
C ASN A 194 -12.34 -5.32 -5.64
N LEU A 195 -12.36 -6.56 -6.14
CA LEU A 195 -11.54 -7.67 -5.61
C LEU A 195 -10.10 -7.63 -6.13
N ASP A 196 -9.92 -7.07 -7.33
CA ASP A 196 -8.64 -7.11 -8.03
C ASP A 196 -7.59 -6.27 -7.30
N ALA A 197 -6.38 -6.77 -7.25
CA ALA A 197 -5.25 -6.08 -6.63
C ALA A 197 -5.01 -4.72 -7.30
N ALA A 198 -4.95 -3.65 -6.49
CA ALA A 198 -4.73 -2.31 -6.99
C ALA A 198 -3.26 -1.93 -6.92
N TYR A 199 -2.78 -1.26 -7.97
CA TYR A 199 -1.43 -0.71 -8.07
C TYR A 199 -1.41 0.45 -9.07
N ALA A 200 -0.26 1.09 -9.24
CA ALA A 200 -0.10 2.12 -10.27
C ALA A 200 1.27 2.08 -10.95
N ILE A 201 1.34 2.69 -12.12
CA ILE A 201 2.60 3.00 -12.80
C ILE A 201 2.76 4.53 -12.84
N LEU A 202 3.90 5.01 -12.37
CA LEU A 202 4.29 6.41 -12.43
C LEU A 202 5.44 6.58 -13.42
N ASP A 203 5.27 7.43 -14.42
CA ASP A 203 6.38 7.95 -15.22
C ASP A 203 6.85 9.29 -14.65
N THR A 204 8.00 9.28 -13.98
CA THR A 204 8.54 10.46 -13.29
C THR A 204 9.10 11.51 -14.24
N ASP A 205 9.44 11.17 -15.50
CA ASP A 205 9.98 12.10 -16.48
C ASP A 205 8.88 12.91 -17.15
N ASN A 206 7.72 12.28 -17.35
CA ASN A 206 6.55 12.91 -17.97
C ASN A 206 5.48 13.31 -16.93
N GLU A 207 5.69 12.98 -15.66
CA GLU A 207 4.71 13.19 -14.58
C GLU A 207 3.35 12.57 -14.90
N HIS A 208 3.37 11.33 -15.42
CA HIS A 208 2.19 10.56 -15.79
C HIS A 208 1.90 9.47 -14.77
N TRP A 209 0.64 9.36 -14.36
CA TRP A 209 0.13 8.35 -13.44
C TRP A 209 -0.94 7.49 -14.09
N GLU A 210 -0.81 6.17 -13.94
CA GLU A 210 -1.75 5.19 -14.45
C GLU A 210 -2.19 4.26 -13.33
N TYR A 211 -3.48 4.31 -12.94
CA TYR A 211 -4.07 3.33 -12.04
C TYR A 211 -4.30 2.01 -12.75
N ARG A 212 -3.97 0.90 -12.09
CA ARG A 212 -4.13 -0.45 -12.64
C ARG A 212 -4.77 -1.43 -11.66
N ARG A 213 -5.34 -2.49 -12.21
CA ARG A 213 -5.90 -3.62 -11.49
C ARG A 213 -5.39 -4.94 -12.07
N ALA A 214 -4.96 -5.84 -11.19
CA ALA A 214 -4.57 -7.19 -11.55
C ALA A 214 -5.52 -8.19 -10.89
N PRO A 215 -6.28 -8.98 -11.65
CA PRO A 215 -7.06 -10.08 -11.10
C PRO A 215 -6.12 -11.16 -10.54
N TYR A 216 -6.49 -11.73 -9.39
CA TYR A 216 -5.72 -12.81 -8.76
C TYR A 216 -6.64 -13.91 -8.23
N ASP A 217 -6.08 -15.07 -7.90
CA ASP A 217 -6.84 -16.20 -7.34
C ASP A 217 -7.18 -15.95 -5.87
N VAL A 218 -8.31 -15.27 -5.63
CA VAL A 218 -8.85 -15.00 -4.30
C VAL A 218 -9.11 -16.29 -3.53
N ALA A 219 -9.60 -17.35 -4.21
CA ALA A 219 -9.91 -18.61 -3.55
C ALA A 219 -8.64 -19.30 -3.02
N GLU A 220 -7.54 -19.24 -3.77
CA GLU A 220 -6.26 -19.77 -3.32
C GLU A 220 -5.73 -18.98 -2.11
N THR A 221 -5.82 -17.66 -2.10
CA THR A 221 -5.44 -16.85 -0.93
C THR A 221 -6.29 -17.23 0.28
N GLN A 222 -7.61 -17.36 0.12
CA GLN A 222 -8.53 -17.76 1.18
C GLN A 222 -8.22 -19.17 1.71
N ARG A 223 -7.87 -20.11 0.85
CA ARG A 223 -7.46 -21.46 1.22
C ARG A 223 -6.21 -21.44 2.11
N ARG A 224 -5.18 -20.70 1.71
CA ARG A 224 -3.94 -20.51 2.49
C ARG A 224 -4.21 -19.85 3.84
N MET A 225 -5.07 -18.82 3.87
CA MET A 225 -5.47 -18.17 5.12
C MET A 225 -6.21 -19.12 6.07
N ALA A 226 -7.08 -19.98 5.54
CA ALA A 226 -7.80 -20.99 6.33
C ALA A 226 -6.84 -22.05 6.90
N GLU A 227 -5.87 -22.52 6.12
CA GLU A 227 -4.82 -23.44 6.58
C GLU A 227 -3.94 -22.85 7.68
N ALA A 228 -3.69 -21.55 7.61
CA ALA A 228 -2.99 -20.77 8.64
C ALA A 228 -3.84 -20.46 9.88
N ASN A 229 -5.12 -20.87 9.90
CA ASN A 229 -6.11 -20.56 10.94
C ASN A 229 -6.27 -19.06 11.20
N LEU A 230 -6.18 -18.24 10.16
CA LEU A 230 -6.42 -16.80 10.26
C LEU A 230 -7.93 -16.51 10.43
N PRO A 231 -8.31 -15.34 10.99
CA PRO A 231 -9.70 -15.01 11.28
C PRO A 231 -10.62 -15.15 10.06
N THR A 232 -11.73 -15.88 10.21
CA THR A 232 -12.68 -16.17 9.12
C THR A 232 -13.26 -14.90 8.47
N ARG A 233 -13.39 -13.83 9.26
CA ARG A 233 -13.87 -12.53 8.76
C ARG A 233 -12.85 -11.89 7.80
N LEU A 234 -11.56 -12.03 8.05
CA LEU A 234 -10.51 -11.56 7.13
C LEU A 234 -10.49 -12.38 5.85
N ILE A 235 -10.75 -13.70 5.93
CA ILE A 235 -10.86 -14.58 4.77
C ILE A 235 -12.07 -14.16 3.90
N ALA A 236 -13.23 -13.99 4.54
CA ALA A 236 -14.49 -13.69 3.83
C ALA A 236 -14.47 -12.32 3.13
N ARG A 237 -13.77 -11.31 3.71
CA ARG A 237 -13.74 -9.96 3.14
C ARG A 237 -13.04 -9.86 1.79
N LEU A 238 -12.09 -10.76 1.49
CA LEU A 238 -11.39 -10.77 0.19
C LEU A 238 -12.34 -10.95 -0.99
N GLN A 239 -13.45 -11.68 -0.82
CA GLN A 239 -14.48 -11.84 -1.87
C GLN A 239 -15.38 -10.62 -2.05
N LYS A 240 -15.20 -9.58 -1.23
CA LYS A 240 -16.11 -8.42 -1.25
C LYS A 240 -15.38 -7.12 -1.56
N GLY A 241 -14.05 -7.10 -1.48
CA GLY A 241 -13.26 -5.89 -1.68
C GLY A 241 -13.53 -4.82 -0.60
N TRP A 242 -13.66 -5.22 0.69
CA TRP A 242 -13.92 -4.29 1.80
C TRP A 242 -13.43 -4.79 3.18
#